data_3d7ad160051b33970efa10d80df815c1
#
_entry.id   3d7ad160051b33970efa10d80df815c1
#
_cell.length_a   1.000
_cell.length_b   1.000
_cell.length_c   1.000
_cell.angle_alpha   90.00
_cell.angle_beta   90.00
_cell.angle_gamma   90.00
#
_symmetry.space_group_name_H-M   'P 1'
#
loop_
_entity.id
_entity.type
_entity.pdbx_description
1 polymer ?
#
loop_
_entity_poly.entity_id
_entity_poly.type
_entity_poly.pdbx_seq_one_letter_code
_entity_poly.pdbx_strand_id
1 'polypeptide(L)'
;TIYKVKNVRTLNDFAHKLTGKIQIGLEYLLNRSGPMSMAPSQLGAFVRSDPAMATPDLQYHVQPLSLPAFGEPLHSFSAFTASVCNLRPHSRGTVQITSADPFAKPHIAPHYLSAEADRVVAAKAIRMTRKIVSQAPLAEHVTDEFLPGADHQSDEELIAKAGDISTTIFHPVGTAKMGNDSQAVVNDRLKVHGISGLRVADASVMPTITS
;
A
#
# COMPACT_ATOMS: atom_id res chain seq x y z
N THR A 1 0.34 8.08 -4.20
CA THR A 1 0.23 9.31 -5.04
C THR A 1 -0.91 9.18 -6.03
N ILE A 2 -1.59 10.30 -6.35
CA ILE A 2 -2.72 10.35 -7.28
C ILE A 2 -2.43 11.38 -8.36
N TYR A 3 -2.62 11.00 -9.62
CA TYR A 3 -2.41 11.86 -10.79
C TYR A 3 -3.69 11.98 -11.59
N LYS A 4 -4.11 13.24 -11.89
CA LYS A 4 -5.19 13.50 -12.84
C LYS A 4 -4.69 13.28 -14.26
N VAL A 5 -5.56 12.77 -15.11
CA VAL A 5 -5.23 12.43 -16.50
C VAL A 5 -6.22 12.98 -17.50
N LYS A 6 -5.77 13.10 -18.75
CA LYS A 6 -6.56 13.49 -19.93
C LYS A 6 -6.35 12.48 -21.06
N ASN A 7 -7.30 12.44 -22.00
CA ASN A 7 -7.22 11.61 -23.21
C ASN A 7 -7.09 10.11 -22.98
N VAL A 8 -7.33 9.65 -21.76
CA VAL A 8 -7.40 8.23 -21.37
C VAL A 8 -8.60 8.02 -20.47
N ARG A 9 -9.19 6.86 -20.56
CA ARG A 9 -10.37 6.51 -19.77
C ARG A 9 -9.95 5.75 -18.53
N THR A 10 -10.44 6.19 -17.37
CA THR A 10 -10.21 5.56 -16.07
C THR A 10 -11.51 5.03 -15.48
N LEU A 11 -11.45 4.22 -14.42
CA LEU A 11 -12.65 3.76 -13.74
C LEU A 11 -13.47 4.90 -13.13
N ASN A 12 -12.84 6.03 -12.81
CA ASN A 12 -13.51 7.22 -12.31
C ASN A 12 -14.52 7.81 -13.30
N ASP A 13 -14.31 7.60 -14.62
CA ASP A 13 -15.16 8.19 -15.64
C ASP A 13 -16.55 7.55 -15.74
N PHE A 14 -16.69 6.31 -15.31
CA PHE A 14 -17.93 5.56 -15.53
C PHE A 14 -18.37 4.67 -14.37
N ALA A 15 -17.50 4.21 -13.49
CA ALA A 15 -17.88 3.25 -12.45
C ALA A 15 -18.85 3.80 -11.39
N HIS A 16 -18.96 5.12 -11.25
CA HIS A 16 -19.95 5.76 -10.37
C HIS A 16 -21.34 5.94 -11.02
N LYS A 17 -21.43 5.87 -12.36
CA LYS A 17 -22.68 6.03 -13.09
C LYS A 17 -23.44 4.70 -13.17
N LEU A 18 -24.76 4.73 -13.07
CA LEU A 18 -25.59 3.52 -13.19
C LEU A 18 -25.36 2.81 -14.54
N THR A 19 -25.31 3.58 -15.63
CA THR A 19 -25.02 3.06 -16.98
C THR A 19 -23.65 2.39 -17.07
N GLY A 20 -22.64 2.96 -16.40
CA GLY A 20 -21.32 2.38 -16.34
C GLY A 20 -21.28 1.07 -15.54
N LYS A 21 -21.99 1.00 -14.42
CA LYS A 21 -22.11 -0.25 -13.64
C LYS A 21 -22.81 -1.35 -14.43
N ILE A 22 -23.87 -1.02 -15.17
CA ILE A 22 -24.56 -1.95 -16.07
C ILE A 22 -23.61 -2.43 -17.17
N GLN A 23 -22.88 -1.52 -17.80
CA GLN A 23 -21.89 -1.88 -18.83
C GLN A 23 -20.83 -2.85 -18.28
N ILE A 24 -20.24 -2.54 -17.12
CA ILE A 24 -19.24 -3.40 -16.45
C ILE A 24 -19.82 -4.79 -16.16
N GLY A 25 -21.06 -4.85 -15.64
CA GLY A 25 -21.75 -6.10 -15.35
C GLY A 25 -22.02 -6.94 -16.60
N LEU A 26 -22.54 -6.33 -17.67
CA LEU A 26 -22.80 -7.01 -18.95
C LEU A 26 -21.51 -7.51 -19.61
N GLU A 27 -20.45 -6.70 -19.62
CA GLU A 27 -19.15 -7.12 -20.14
C GLU A 27 -18.62 -8.36 -19.44
N TYR A 28 -18.71 -8.39 -18.10
CA TYR A 28 -18.28 -9.55 -17.35
C TYR A 28 -19.16 -10.77 -17.59
N LEU A 29 -20.49 -10.60 -17.64
CA LEU A 29 -21.42 -11.72 -17.87
C LEU A 29 -21.22 -12.36 -19.25
N LEU A 30 -21.04 -11.54 -20.29
CA LEU A 30 -20.96 -12.01 -21.67
C LEU A 30 -19.55 -12.46 -22.06
N ASN A 31 -18.53 -11.72 -21.65
CA ASN A 31 -17.17 -11.87 -22.15
C ASN A 31 -16.15 -12.34 -21.09
N ARG A 32 -16.54 -12.37 -19.79
CA ARG A 32 -15.64 -12.64 -18.65
C ARG A 32 -14.41 -11.69 -18.66
N SER A 33 -14.61 -10.46 -19.12
CA SER A 33 -13.59 -9.41 -19.23
C SER A 33 -13.99 -8.12 -18.52
N GLY A 34 -13.18 -7.08 -18.67
CA GLY A 34 -13.43 -5.76 -18.10
C GLY A 34 -13.11 -5.63 -16.62
N PRO A 35 -13.55 -4.55 -15.96
CA PRO A 35 -13.17 -4.22 -14.60
C PRO A 35 -13.45 -5.30 -13.54
N MET A 36 -14.50 -6.11 -13.71
CA MET A 36 -14.81 -7.20 -12.78
C MET A 36 -13.90 -8.42 -12.90
N SER A 37 -13.11 -8.52 -13.98
CA SER A 37 -12.12 -9.59 -14.18
C SER A 37 -10.70 -9.16 -13.78
N MET A 38 -10.53 -7.91 -13.36
CA MET A 38 -9.22 -7.33 -13.05
C MET A 38 -8.87 -7.49 -11.58
N ALA A 39 -7.58 -7.66 -11.29
CA ALA A 39 -7.06 -7.46 -9.94
C ALA A 39 -7.24 -5.99 -9.50
N PRO A 40 -7.35 -5.70 -8.20
CA PRO A 40 -7.44 -4.33 -7.69
C PRO A 40 -6.30 -3.42 -8.17
N SER A 41 -5.09 -3.98 -8.31
CA SER A 41 -3.92 -3.31 -8.89
C SER A 41 -3.51 -4.01 -10.17
N GLN A 42 -3.55 -3.30 -11.30
CA GLN A 42 -3.29 -3.88 -12.61
C GLN A 42 -1.82 -3.95 -12.97
N LEU A 43 -1.03 -3.00 -12.49
CA LEU A 43 0.39 -2.91 -12.76
C LEU A 43 1.15 -2.96 -11.44
N GLY A 44 2.23 -3.73 -11.43
CA GLY A 44 3.19 -3.80 -10.34
C GLY A 44 4.60 -3.55 -10.85
N ALA A 45 5.45 -2.97 -9.98
CA ALA A 45 6.86 -2.83 -10.26
C ALA A 45 7.66 -2.94 -8.96
N PHE A 46 8.86 -3.50 -9.05
CA PHE A 46 9.84 -3.51 -7.98
C PHE A 46 11.01 -2.64 -8.38
N VAL A 47 11.31 -1.60 -7.62
CA VAL A 47 12.37 -0.65 -7.94
C VAL A 47 13.25 -0.37 -6.72
N ARG A 48 14.43 0.15 -6.96
CA ARG A 48 15.34 0.60 -5.91
C ARG A 48 15.07 2.07 -5.62
N SER A 49 14.91 2.42 -4.35
CA SER A 49 14.82 3.82 -3.91
C SER A 49 16.11 4.58 -4.14
N ASP A 50 17.23 3.85 -4.19
CA ASP A 50 18.58 4.35 -4.41
C ASP A 50 19.37 3.33 -5.25
N PRO A 51 20.18 3.76 -6.24
CA PRO A 51 21.03 2.85 -7.03
C PRO A 51 21.99 2.00 -6.20
N ALA A 52 22.38 2.45 -5.00
CA ALA A 52 23.24 1.72 -4.10
C ALA A 52 22.55 0.53 -3.39
N MET A 53 21.22 0.44 -3.44
CA MET A 53 20.51 -0.69 -2.84
C MET A 53 20.83 -1.99 -3.59
N ALA A 54 21.18 -3.04 -2.85
CA ALA A 54 21.52 -4.34 -3.43
C ALA A 54 20.33 -4.98 -4.18
N THR A 55 19.12 -4.81 -3.65
CA THR A 55 17.87 -5.33 -4.22
C THR A 55 16.79 -4.25 -4.19
N PRO A 56 15.70 -4.38 -4.99
CA PRO A 56 14.55 -3.49 -4.88
C PRO A 56 14.02 -3.41 -3.45
N ASP A 57 13.70 -2.21 -3.01
CA ASP A 57 13.16 -1.89 -1.69
C ASP A 57 11.81 -1.16 -1.75
N LEU A 58 11.34 -0.84 -2.97
CA LEU A 58 10.03 -0.27 -3.22
C LEU A 58 9.19 -1.19 -4.12
N GLN A 59 7.91 -1.34 -3.79
CA GLN A 59 6.92 -2.03 -4.63
C GLN A 59 5.80 -1.08 -5.00
N TYR A 60 5.45 -1.06 -6.29
CA TYR A 60 4.33 -0.31 -6.83
C TYR A 60 3.11 -1.18 -7.04
N HIS A 61 1.95 -0.58 -6.73
CA HIS A 61 0.62 -1.06 -7.07
C HIS A 61 -0.11 0.06 -7.79
N VAL A 62 -0.27 -0.05 -9.11
CA VAL A 62 -0.91 0.99 -9.91
C VAL A 62 -2.34 0.60 -10.25
N GLN A 63 -3.27 1.52 -10.01
CA GLN A 63 -4.70 1.34 -10.18
C GLN A 63 -5.25 2.41 -11.11
N PRO A 64 -6.05 2.07 -12.13
CA PRO A 64 -6.65 3.02 -13.05
C PRO A 64 -7.89 3.72 -12.46
N LEU A 65 -7.78 4.10 -11.20
CA LEU A 65 -8.80 4.77 -10.42
C LEU A 65 -8.18 5.61 -9.30
N SER A 66 -8.98 6.49 -8.73
CA SER A 66 -8.61 7.19 -7.49
C SER A 66 -9.83 7.40 -6.59
N LEU A 67 -9.59 7.41 -5.29
CA LEU A 67 -10.59 7.64 -4.25
C LEU A 67 -9.95 8.36 -3.06
N PRO A 68 -10.73 9.06 -2.21
CA PRO A 68 -10.20 9.75 -1.03
C PRO A 68 -9.65 8.80 0.02
N ALA A 69 -10.36 7.70 0.30
CA ALA A 69 -9.98 6.67 1.26
C ALA A 69 -10.70 5.36 0.92
N PHE A 70 -10.20 4.23 1.42
CA PHE A 70 -10.84 2.93 1.23
C PHE A 70 -12.28 2.94 1.79
N GLY A 71 -13.23 2.53 0.93
CA GLY A 71 -14.66 2.53 1.25
C GLY A 71 -15.40 3.79 0.80
N GLU A 72 -14.68 4.85 0.43
CA GLU A 72 -15.26 6.08 -0.10
C GLU A 72 -15.54 5.99 -1.61
N PRO A 73 -16.48 6.80 -2.12
CA PRO A 73 -16.72 6.89 -3.56
C PRO A 73 -15.50 7.34 -4.33
N LEU A 74 -15.41 6.92 -5.60
CA LEU A 74 -14.37 7.39 -6.51
C LEU A 74 -14.44 8.90 -6.70
N HIS A 75 -13.29 9.55 -6.91
CA HIS A 75 -13.25 10.95 -7.32
C HIS A 75 -14.02 11.17 -8.62
N SER A 76 -14.57 12.37 -8.79
CA SER A 76 -15.38 12.74 -9.98
C SER A 76 -14.55 13.10 -11.23
N PHE A 77 -13.24 13.03 -11.15
CA PHE A 77 -12.31 13.32 -12.25
C PHE A 77 -11.50 12.07 -12.65
N SER A 78 -11.05 12.04 -13.90
CA SER A 78 -10.20 10.98 -14.44
C SER A 78 -8.84 10.99 -13.76
N ALA A 79 -8.44 9.88 -13.17
CA ALA A 79 -7.17 9.76 -12.46
C ALA A 79 -6.71 8.31 -12.34
N PHE A 80 -5.43 8.13 -12.03
CA PHE A 80 -4.88 6.86 -11.56
C PHE A 80 -4.18 7.06 -10.21
N THR A 81 -4.06 5.97 -9.47
CA THR A 81 -3.30 5.92 -8.23
C THR A 81 -2.04 5.07 -8.44
N ALA A 82 -0.88 5.66 -8.16
CA ALA A 82 0.39 4.95 -8.03
C ALA A 82 0.69 4.79 -6.54
N SER A 83 0.25 3.70 -5.96
CA SER A 83 0.61 3.33 -4.59
C SER A 83 2.02 2.75 -4.59
N VAL A 84 2.85 3.20 -3.65
CA VAL A 84 4.21 2.70 -3.47
C VAL A 84 4.42 2.34 -2.00
N CYS A 85 4.96 1.17 -1.73
CA CYS A 85 5.26 0.74 -0.38
C CYS A 85 6.76 0.42 -0.20
N ASN A 86 7.26 0.71 1.01
CA ASN A 86 8.56 0.26 1.46
C ASN A 86 8.49 -1.23 1.78
N LEU A 87 9.32 -2.05 1.13
CA LEU A 87 9.36 -3.50 1.33
C LEU A 87 10.05 -3.92 2.63
N ARG A 88 10.90 -3.05 3.20
CA ARG A 88 11.70 -3.36 4.39
C ARG A 88 11.61 -2.26 5.44
N PRO A 89 10.40 -2.00 6.00
CA PRO A 89 10.23 -0.95 7.00
C PRO A 89 10.98 -1.29 8.30
N HIS A 90 11.59 -0.25 8.88
CA HIS A 90 12.26 -0.31 10.18
C HIS A 90 11.33 0.08 11.33
N SER A 91 10.30 0.86 11.09
CA SER A 91 9.30 1.24 12.09
C SER A 91 8.63 0.00 12.69
N ARG A 92 8.39 0.05 14.01
CA ARG A 92 7.74 -1.05 14.74
C ARG A 92 6.57 -0.51 15.53
N GLY A 93 5.48 -1.25 15.49
CA GLY A 93 4.27 -0.99 16.23
C GLY A 93 3.96 -2.06 17.26
N THR A 94 2.80 -1.94 17.89
CA THR A 94 2.30 -2.88 18.89
C THR A 94 0.85 -3.24 18.63
N VAL A 95 0.50 -4.47 19.03
CA VAL A 95 -0.89 -4.93 19.18
C VAL A 95 -1.04 -5.43 20.58
N GLN A 96 -2.01 -4.88 21.33
CA GLN A 96 -2.20 -5.17 22.75
C GLN A 96 -3.66 -5.44 23.06
N ILE A 97 -3.93 -6.42 23.93
CA ILE A 97 -5.28 -6.63 24.49
C ILE A 97 -5.62 -5.47 25.42
N THR A 98 -6.87 -5.03 25.39
CA THR A 98 -7.35 -3.88 26.17
C THR A 98 -8.17 -4.28 27.40
N SER A 99 -8.67 -5.51 27.44
CA SER A 99 -9.47 -6.05 28.56
C SER A 99 -9.45 -7.57 28.56
N ALA A 100 -10.05 -8.18 29.59
CA ALA A 100 -10.27 -9.63 29.66
C ALA A 100 -11.46 -10.11 28.78
N ASP A 101 -12.27 -9.21 28.27
CA ASP A 101 -13.36 -9.54 27.34
C ASP A 101 -12.76 -9.96 25.97
N PRO A 102 -12.98 -11.21 25.51
CA PRO A 102 -12.45 -11.70 24.25
C PRO A 102 -13.03 -11.00 23.00
N PHE A 103 -14.14 -10.27 23.14
CA PHE A 103 -14.76 -9.49 22.07
C PHE A 103 -14.30 -8.03 22.04
N ALA A 104 -13.55 -7.57 23.05
CA ALA A 104 -12.99 -6.23 23.04
C ALA A 104 -11.94 -6.10 21.93
N LYS A 105 -12.02 -4.99 21.16
CA LYS A 105 -11.05 -4.72 20.09
C LYS A 105 -9.67 -4.47 20.70
N PRO A 106 -8.60 -5.06 20.12
CA PRO A 106 -7.25 -4.78 20.58
C PRO A 106 -6.84 -3.34 20.27
N HIS A 107 -5.91 -2.82 21.03
CA HIS A 107 -5.22 -1.57 20.69
C HIS A 107 -4.15 -1.89 19.64
N ILE A 108 -4.28 -1.29 18.46
CA ILE A 108 -3.37 -1.47 17.31
C ILE A 108 -2.67 -0.13 17.06
N ALA A 109 -1.37 -0.08 17.27
CA ALA A 109 -0.53 1.11 17.07
C ALA A 109 0.64 0.78 16.14
N PRO A 110 0.50 0.95 14.81
CA PRO A 110 1.53 0.57 13.84
C PRO A 110 2.79 1.44 13.92
N HIS A 111 2.69 2.69 14.38
CA HIS A 111 3.77 3.67 14.47
C HIS A 111 4.51 3.85 13.13
N TYR A 112 3.76 3.96 12.01
CA TYR A 112 4.34 4.19 10.70
C TYR A 112 5.24 5.43 10.69
N LEU A 113 6.31 5.39 9.91
CA LEU A 113 7.29 6.47 9.77
C LEU A 113 7.96 6.91 11.08
N SER A 114 7.93 6.09 12.14
CA SER A 114 8.64 6.39 13.39
C SER A 114 10.17 6.28 13.23
N ALA A 115 10.66 5.39 12.37
CA ALA A 115 12.07 5.25 12.07
C ALA A 115 12.51 6.27 11.00
N GLU A 116 13.69 6.89 11.19
CA GLU A 116 14.28 7.84 10.23
C GLU A 116 14.46 7.23 8.84
N ALA A 117 14.96 5.98 8.78
CA ALA A 117 15.15 5.26 7.53
C ALA A 117 13.86 5.18 6.69
N ASP A 118 12.72 4.95 7.33
CA ASP A 118 11.42 4.86 6.64
C ASP A 118 10.96 6.22 6.12
N ARG A 119 11.23 7.30 6.85
CA ARG A 119 10.96 8.67 6.41
C ARG A 119 11.75 9.03 5.16
N VAL A 120 13.05 8.71 5.15
CA VAL A 120 13.92 8.93 3.99
C VAL A 120 13.41 8.14 2.77
N VAL A 121 13.05 6.87 2.97
CA VAL A 121 12.51 6.02 1.89
C VAL A 121 11.17 6.57 1.40
N ALA A 122 10.31 7.11 2.26
CA ALA A 122 9.02 7.69 1.86
C ALA A 122 9.21 8.91 0.93
N ALA A 123 10.12 9.83 1.25
CA ALA A 123 10.44 10.96 0.37
C ALA A 123 11.03 10.48 -0.97
N LYS A 124 11.97 9.54 -0.95
CA LYS A 124 12.55 8.93 -2.16
C LYS A 124 11.48 8.23 -3.01
N ALA A 125 10.52 7.56 -2.40
CA ALA A 125 9.42 6.88 -3.08
C ALA A 125 8.53 7.86 -3.86
N ILE A 126 8.17 9.00 -3.27
CA ILE A 126 7.41 10.05 -3.97
C ILE A 126 8.22 10.61 -5.14
N ARG A 127 9.51 10.93 -4.96
CA ARG A 127 10.39 11.42 -6.04
C ARG A 127 10.54 10.38 -7.17
N MET A 128 10.69 9.11 -6.82
CA MET A 128 10.77 8.02 -7.80
C MET A 128 9.45 7.92 -8.60
N THR A 129 8.31 8.05 -7.95
CA THR A 129 7.00 8.06 -8.63
C THR A 129 6.90 9.22 -9.61
N ARG A 130 7.28 10.42 -9.21
CA ARG A 130 7.35 11.60 -10.11
C ARG A 130 8.24 11.35 -11.32
N LYS A 131 9.40 10.75 -11.09
CA LYS A 131 10.34 10.39 -12.17
C LYS A 131 9.72 9.38 -13.15
N ILE A 132 9.01 8.37 -12.67
CA ILE A 132 8.32 7.37 -13.51
C ILE A 132 7.21 8.06 -14.31
N VAL A 133 6.38 8.83 -13.65
CA VAL A 133 5.22 9.50 -14.25
C VAL A 133 5.63 10.55 -15.30
N SER A 134 6.80 11.18 -15.15
CA SER A 134 7.34 12.13 -16.11
C SER A 134 7.90 11.50 -17.40
N GLN A 135 7.93 10.16 -17.52
CA GLN A 135 8.42 9.51 -18.72
C GLN A 135 7.34 9.35 -19.79
N ALA A 136 7.70 9.51 -21.05
CA ALA A 136 6.82 9.19 -22.17
C ALA A 136 6.60 7.64 -22.22
N PRO A 137 5.43 7.15 -22.62
CA PRO A 137 4.24 7.89 -23.06
C PRO A 137 3.31 8.36 -21.91
N LEU A 138 3.59 8.04 -20.64
CA LEU A 138 2.69 8.35 -19.54
C LEU A 138 2.52 9.86 -19.30
N ALA A 139 3.62 10.62 -19.42
CA ALA A 139 3.65 12.05 -19.18
C ALA A 139 2.65 12.85 -20.04
N GLU A 140 2.39 12.43 -21.27
CA GLU A 140 1.46 13.13 -22.19
C GLU A 140 -0.01 13.08 -21.71
N HIS A 141 -0.33 12.09 -20.89
CA HIS A 141 -1.67 11.90 -20.32
C HIS A 141 -1.85 12.59 -18.98
N VAL A 142 -0.77 12.88 -18.25
CA VAL A 142 -0.85 13.50 -16.92
C VAL A 142 -1.08 15.00 -17.03
N THR A 143 -2.04 15.51 -16.26
CA THR A 143 -2.34 16.96 -16.20
C THR A 143 -1.93 17.58 -14.88
N ASP A 144 -1.98 16.82 -13.78
CA ASP A 144 -1.77 17.36 -12.44
C ASP A 144 -1.40 16.23 -11.47
N GLU A 145 -0.48 16.50 -10.55
CA GLU A 145 -0.24 15.67 -9.37
C GLU A 145 -1.21 16.12 -8.27
N PHE A 146 -2.33 15.39 -8.13
CA PHE A 146 -3.37 15.73 -7.16
C PHE A 146 -2.94 15.46 -5.71
N LEU A 147 -2.24 14.34 -5.46
CA LEU A 147 -1.66 13.99 -4.17
C LEU A 147 -0.26 13.38 -4.35
N PRO A 148 0.72 13.88 -3.59
CA PRO A 148 0.67 14.87 -2.52
C PRO A 148 0.54 16.31 -2.98
N GLY A 149 0.72 16.62 -4.27
CA GLY A 149 0.73 17.94 -4.86
C GLY A 149 2.14 18.39 -5.26
N ALA A 150 2.25 18.92 -6.47
CA ALA A 150 3.53 19.29 -7.09
C ALA A 150 4.32 20.37 -6.35
N ASP A 151 3.66 21.18 -5.51
CA ASP A 151 4.29 22.28 -4.76
C ASP A 151 5.21 21.79 -3.62
N HIS A 152 5.02 20.56 -3.13
CA HIS A 152 5.83 19.96 -2.08
C HIS A 152 7.11 19.36 -2.66
N GLN A 153 8.28 19.96 -2.34
CA GLN A 153 9.55 19.59 -2.94
C GLN A 153 10.64 19.20 -1.93
N SER A 154 10.66 19.79 -0.73
CA SER A 154 11.66 19.46 0.29
C SER A 154 11.42 18.07 0.88
N ASP A 155 12.45 17.46 1.48
CA ASP A 155 12.30 16.17 2.14
C ASP A 155 11.33 16.24 3.31
N GLU A 156 11.36 17.33 4.08
CA GLU A 156 10.47 17.56 5.22
C GLU A 156 9.01 17.63 4.77
N GLU A 157 8.71 18.35 3.70
CA GLU A 157 7.36 18.45 3.13
C GLU A 157 6.88 17.09 2.61
N LEU A 158 7.74 16.38 1.87
CA LEU A 158 7.38 15.05 1.33
C LEU A 158 7.15 14.02 2.42
N ILE A 159 7.95 14.04 3.50
CA ILE A 159 7.76 13.16 4.66
C ILE A 159 6.44 13.48 5.37
N ALA A 160 6.16 14.76 5.61
CA ALA A 160 4.89 15.18 6.22
C ALA A 160 3.70 14.73 5.36
N LYS A 161 3.76 15.00 4.05
CA LYS A 161 2.71 14.58 3.11
C LYS A 161 2.59 13.07 2.98
N ALA A 162 3.67 12.32 3.03
CA ALA A 162 3.62 10.86 3.09
C ALA A 162 2.82 10.40 4.33
N GLY A 163 3.02 11.02 5.48
CA GLY A 163 2.23 10.75 6.70
C GLY A 163 0.74 11.02 6.51
N ASP A 164 0.39 12.12 5.83
CA ASP A 164 -1.01 12.54 5.61
C ASP A 164 -1.77 11.61 4.65
N ILE A 165 -1.10 11.12 3.59
CA ILE A 165 -1.76 10.40 2.49
C ILE A 165 -1.55 8.89 2.52
N SER A 166 -0.67 8.37 3.39
CA SER A 166 -0.37 6.94 3.45
C SER A 166 -1.39 6.19 4.29
N THR A 167 -1.55 4.93 3.96
CA THR A 167 -2.34 3.99 4.72
C THR A 167 -1.64 2.63 4.74
N THR A 168 -2.18 1.70 5.51
CA THR A 168 -1.69 0.32 5.52
C THR A 168 -1.89 -0.34 4.14
N ILE A 169 -0.96 -1.23 3.76
CA ILE A 169 -1.15 -2.15 2.63
C ILE A 169 -1.68 -3.52 3.10
N PHE A 170 -2.10 -3.61 4.37
CA PHE A 170 -2.69 -4.82 4.97
C PHE A 170 -1.73 -6.02 5.05
N HIS A 171 -0.43 -5.80 5.11
CA HIS A 171 0.60 -6.83 5.25
C HIS A 171 1.38 -6.73 6.57
N PRO A 172 0.72 -6.60 7.76
CA PRO A 172 1.44 -6.57 9.03
C PRO A 172 2.01 -7.97 9.36
N VAL A 173 3.19 -7.98 9.96
CA VAL A 173 3.90 -9.19 10.39
C VAL A 173 4.51 -9.01 11.77
N GLY A 174 4.99 -10.08 12.39
CA GLY A 174 5.92 -10.03 13.53
C GLY A 174 5.29 -9.97 14.90
N THR A 175 3.97 -9.86 15.05
CA THR A 175 3.30 -9.81 16.38
C THR A 175 3.38 -11.13 17.15
N ALA A 176 3.63 -12.25 16.47
CA ALA A 176 3.94 -13.55 17.07
C ALA A 176 5.22 -14.14 16.45
N LYS A 177 6.26 -13.29 16.31
CA LYS A 177 7.47 -13.60 15.53
C LYS A 177 8.11 -14.93 15.93
N MET A 178 8.59 -15.64 14.92
CA MET A 178 9.38 -16.86 15.11
C MET A 178 10.83 -16.52 15.48
N GLY A 179 11.44 -17.36 16.28
CA GLY A 179 12.84 -17.23 16.67
C GLY A 179 13.17 -18.00 17.94
N ASN A 180 14.41 -17.81 18.41
CA ASN A 180 14.94 -18.41 19.64
C ASN A 180 15.36 -17.35 20.67
N ASP A 181 15.15 -16.06 20.36
CA ASP A 181 15.40 -14.97 21.29
C ASP A 181 14.26 -14.80 22.32
N SER A 182 14.48 -14.01 23.36
CA SER A 182 13.52 -13.80 24.46
C SER A 182 12.22 -13.12 24.04
N GLN A 183 12.14 -12.54 22.84
CA GLN A 183 10.96 -11.90 22.29
C GLN A 183 10.24 -12.78 21.26
N ALA A 184 10.79 -13.96 20.95
CA ALA A 184 10.13 -14.88 20.04
C ALA A 184 8.93 -15.55 20.70
N VAL A 185 7.82 -15.61 19.98
CA VAL A 185 6.57 -16.24 20.43
C VAL A 185 6.51 -17.69 20.01
N VAL A 186 7.00 -18.01 18.81
CA VAL A 186 7.01 -19.37 18.27
C VAL A 186 8.41 -19.79 17.81
N ASN A 187 8.64 -21.10 17.78
CA ASN A 187 9.87 -21.69 17.23
C ASN A 187 9.74 -21.91 15.70
N ASP A 188 10.77 -22.48 15.08
CA ASP A 188 10.86 -22.84 13.66
C ASP A 188 9.79 -23.85 13.17
N ARG A 189 9.08 -24.50 14.10
CA ARG A 189 7.94 -25.39 13.83
C ARG A 189 6.61 -24.75 14.18
N LEU A 190 6.57 -23.44 14.34
CA LEU A 190 5.39 -22.64 14.67
C LEU A 190 4.77 -22.97 16.04
N LYS A 191 5.46 -23.70 16.90
CA LYS A 191 4.99 -24.04 18.25
C LYS A 191 5.24 -22.86 19.19
N VAL A 192 4.21 -22.50 19.96
CA VAL A 192 4.34 -21.45 20.98
C VAL A 192 5.32 -21.91 22.07
N HIS A 193 6.27 -21.04 22.40
CA HIS A 193 7.22 -21.32 23.49
C HIS A 193 6.48 -21.43 24.84
N GLY A 194 6.83 -22.45 25.62
CA GLY A 194 6.26 -22.68 26.96
C GLY A 194 4.84 -23.26 27.00
N ILE A 195 4.16 -23.45 25.84
CA ILE A 195 2.82 -24.03 25.79
C ILE A 195 2.81 -25.26 24.90
N SER A 196 2.38 -26.42 25.45
CA SER A 196 2.24 -27.64 24.69
C SER A 196 0.97 -27.65 23.84
N GLY A 197 1.06 -28.18 22.61
CA GLY A 197 -0.10 -28.38 21.74
C GLY A 197 -0.62 -27.14 21.00
N LEU A 198 -0.01 -25.95 21.21
CA LEU A 198 -0.42 -24.70 20.56
C LEU A 198 0.54 -24.27 19.47
N ARG A 199 0.00 -23.80 18.34
CA ARG A 199 0.75 -23.18 17.24
C ARG A 199 0.10 -21.90 16.77
N VAL A 200 0.92 -21.02 16.19
CA VAL A 200 0.47 -19.87 15.37
C VAL A 200 0.96 -20.10 13.95
N ALA A 201 0.07 -19.94 12.95
CA ALA A 201 0.36 -20.21 11.55
C ALA A 201 -0.31 -19.17 10.63
N ASP A 202 0.11 -17.92 10.77
CA ASP A 202 -0.28 -16.80 9.91
C ASP A 202 0.92 -15.85 9.73
N ALA A 203 0.72 -14.72 9.06
CA ALA A 203 1.80 -13.75 8.77
C ALA A 203 2.46 -13.16 10.03
N SER A 204 1.80 -13.23 11.20
CA SER A 204 2.36 -12.72 12.45
C SER A 204 3.64 -13.43 12.89
N VAL A 205 3.87 -14.67 12.41
CA VAL A 205 5.10 -15.43 12.72
C VAL A 205 6.32 -14.95 11.97
N MET A 206 6.17 -14.18 10.90
CA MET A 206 7.30 -13.65 10.12
C MET A 206 8.04 -12.58 10.95
N PRO A 207 9.35 -12.70 11.18
CA PRO A 207 10.09 -11.68 11.93
C PRO A 207 10.16 -10.33 11.21
N THR A 208 10.18 -10.35 9.88
CA THR A 208 10.18 -9.18 8.99
C THR A 208 9.30 -9.46 7.78
N ILE A 209 8.89 -8.40 7.09
CA ILE A 209 8.18 -8.56 5.81
C ILE A 209 9.10 -9.28 4.82
N THR A 210 8.57 -10.32 4.19
CA THR A 210 9.29 -11.08 3.14
C THR A 210 9.27 -10.32 1.83
N SER A 211 10.39 -10.26 1.12
CA SER A 211 10.53 -9.60 -0.18
C SER A 211 11.65 -10.20 -1.02
#